data_036d1cba77a8e7ad902ccf1ba4f4df25
#
_entry.id   036d1cba77a8e7ad902ccf1ba4f4df25
#
_cell.length_a   1.000
_cell.length_b   1.000
_cell.length_c   1.000
_cell.angle_alpha   90.00
_cell.angle_beta   90.00
_cell.angle_gamma   90.00
#
_symmetry.space_group_name_H-M   'P 1'
#
loop_
_entity.id
_entity.type
_entity.pdbx_description
1 polymer ?
#
loop_
_entity_poly.entity_id
_entity_poly.type
_entity_poly.pdbx_seq_one_letter_code
_entity_poly.pdbx_strand_id
1 'polypeptide(L)'
;MTDLIIVGAGILGLSAAIQAAEQGLTVKVFEKDAQPIGATRRNFGMVGTSTLTHPESEWRKYALDTQQFYQRIQHQYDISFQQRNGLYVVNTALEWQVVNEFAQLAPQFDIPIQLLSATEMAQQYGFLQPQAPMLGGLLFAEDYSVEPHLIGQRLLQYAISLGVEIHCNACVVKTISQQASTIAVLASGQSVQASRILICHGAETDTLYPTVLQELGLKRCTLQMALTQPLTQQLGVSIYSGLSISRYPAFEICPSYKELHQASQQGFVRDFGIHILIKQNQAGQIIIGDSHEYADIDEPTQFDQREEINQFIEQYCVEKIGLRLPPIQTRWNGYYLQHPTELACVTEVESGIFLISAIAGKGMTTGAGFIRHILEQYIF
;
A
#
# COMPACT_ATOMS: atom_id res chain seq x y z
N MET A 1 6.70 -33.64 3.02
CA MET A 1 6.41 -32.72 4.15
C MET A 1 6.36 -31.33 3.58
N THR A 2 5.44 -30.48 3.97
CA THR A 2 5.35 -29.10 3.51
C THR A 2 6.58 -28.32 4.03
N ASP A 3 7.24 -27.54 3.19
CA ASP A 3 8.40 -26.75 3.61
C ASP A 3 7.93 -25.47 4.32
N LEU A 4 6.93 -24.78 3.78
CA LEU A 4 6.46 -23.52 4.30
C LEU A 4 4.93 -23.45 4.35
N ILE A 5 4.40 -23.13 5.53
CA ILE A 5 3.01 -22.67 5.69
C ILE A 5 3.00 -21.17 5.77
N ILE A 6 2.06 -20.54 5.05
CA ILE A 6 1.81 -19.10 5.09
C ILE A 6 0.39 -18.85 5.59
N VAL A 7 0.25 -17.98 6.58
CA VAL A 7 -1.05 -17.57 7.13
C VAL A 7 -1.43 -16.20 6.60
N GLY A 8 -2.50 -16.13 5.81
CA GLY A 8 -2.99 -14.94 5.13
C GLY A 8 -2.57 -14.85 3.66
N ALA A 9 -3.55 -14.69 2.77
CA ALA A 9 -3.37 -14.52 1.33
C ALA A 9 -3.40 -13.03 0.89
N GLY A 10 -2.97 -12.13 1.75
CA GLY A 10 -2.71 -10.73 1.40
C GLY A 10 -1.46 -10.58 0.54
N ILE A 11 -1.11 -9.33 0.19
CA ILE A 11 0.02 -9.05 -0.70
C ILE A 11 1.35 -9.62 -0.19
N LEU A 12 1.60 -9.59 1.13
CA LEU A 12 2.81 -10.14 1.73
C LEU A 12 2.81 -11.68 1.63
N GLY A 13 1.72 -12.31 2.04
CA GLY A 13 1.63 -13.78 2.01
C GLY A 13 1.69 -14.35 0.59
N LEU A 14 1.00 -13.75 -0.38
CA LEU A 14 1.08 -14.18 -1.78
C LEU A 14 2.46 -13.93 -2.39
N SER A 15 3.13 -12.81 -2.05
CA SER A 15 4.50 -12.56 -2.47
C SER A 15 5.47 -13.61 -1.91
N ALA A 16 5.27 -14.00 -0.64
CA ALA A 16 6.07 -15.06 -0.02
C ALA A 16 5.81 -16.43 -0.67
N ALA A 17 4.55 -16.76 -0.92
CA ALA A 17 4.17 -18.02 -1.54
C ALA A 17 4.77 -18.18 -2.93
N ILE A 18 4.65 -17.15 -3.77
CA ILE A 18 5.17 -17.15 -5.13
C ILE A 18 6.71 -17.30 -5.11
N GLN A 19 7.40 -16.47 -4.34
CA GLN A 19 8.87 -16.48 -4.30
C GLN A 19 9.43 -17.77 -3.71
N ALA A 20 8.78 -18.33 -2.69
CA ALA A 20 9.17 -19.62 -2.11
C ALA A 20 8.94 -20.79 -3.10
N ALA A 21 7.81 -20.80 -3.81
CA ALA A 21 7.53 -21.82 -4.84
C ALA A 21 8.51 -21.71 -6.02
N GLU A 22 8.90 -20.53 -6.43
CA GLU A 22 9.91 -20.31 -7.47
C GLU A 22 11.31 -20.83 -7.06
N GLN A 23 11.57 -20.95 -5.78
CA GLN A 23 12.78 -21.61 -5.23
C GLN A 23 12.63 -23.12 -5.01
N GLY A 24 11.48 -23.69 -5.43
CA GLY A 24 11.22 -25.11 -5.37
C GLY A 24 10.68 -25.62 -4.03
N LEU A 25 10.29 -24.72 -3.11
CA LEU A 25 9.68 -25.12 -1.85
C LEU A 25 8.22 -25.57 -2.05
N THR A 26 7.81 -26.57 -1.28
CA THR A 26 6.39 -26.94 -1.16
C THR A 26 5.68 -25.99 -0.21
N VAL A 27 4.70 -25.23 -0.72
CA VAL A 27 4.04 -24.13 0.02
C VAL A 27 2.56 -24.38 0.17
N LYS A 28 2.03 -24.14 1.38
CA LYS A 28 0.60 -24.08 1.66
C LYS A 28 0.23 -22.72 2.23
N VAL A 29 -0.83 -22.13 1.69
CA VAL A 29 -1.38 -20.85 2.17
C VAL A 29 -2.76 -21.08 2.76
N PHE A 30 -3.01 -20.53 3.95
CA PHE A 30 -4.30 -20.55 4.61
C PHE A 30 -4.85 -19.12 4.72
N GLU A 31 -6.00 -18.90 4.10
CA GLU A 31 -6.73 -17.64 4.13
C GLU A 31 -8.06 -17.84 4.88
N LYS A 32 -8.34 -17.00 5.86
CA LYS A 32 -9.56 -17.10 6.68
C LYS A 32 -10.84 -16.81 5.90
N ASP A 33 -10.76 -15.92 4.94
CA ASP A 33 -11.90 -15.49 4.13
C ASP A 33 -12.03 -16.32 2.83
N ALA A 34 -13.16 -16.21 2.15
CA ALA A 34 -13.39 -16.85 0.86
C ALA A 34 -12.46 -16.28 -0.25
N GLN A 35 -11.99 -15.06 -0.05
CA GLN A 35 -11.00 -14.37 -0.87
C GLN A 35 -10.29 -13.31 -0.03
N PRO A 36 -9.05 -12.91 -0.36
CA PRO A 36 -8.34 -11.91 0.41
C PRO A 36 -9.03 -10.54 0.29
N ILE A 37 -9.64 -10.06 1.39
CA ILE A 37 -10.38 -8.80 1.46
C ILE A 37 -9.71 -7.77 2.39
N GLY A 38 -8.50 -8.02 2.85
CA GLY A 38 -7.73 -7.14 3.72
C GLY A 38 -7.22 -5.87 3.01
N ALA A 39 -6.15 -5.28 3.55
CA ALA A 39 -5.54 -4.03 3.05
C ALA A 39 -5.18 -4.10 1.55
N THR A 40 -4.82 -5.27 1.03
CA THR A 40 -4.51 -5.50 -0.39
C THR A 40 -5.64 -5.09 -1.34
N ARG A 41 -6.90 -5.29 -0.93
CA ARG A 41 -8.08 -4.90 -1.72
C ARG A 41 -8.55 -3.48 -1.43
N ARG A 42 -8.25 -2.95 -0.23
CA ARG A 42 -8.85 -1.72 0.31
C ARG A 42 -7.99 -0.47 0.12
N ASN A 43 -7.05 -0.49 -0.83
CA ASN A 43 -6.12 0.60 -1.13
C ASN A 43 -6.35 1.15 -2.55
N PHE A 44 -5.54 2.13 -2.97
CA PHE A 44 -5.61 2.72 -4.31
C PHE A 44 -5.09 1.81 -5.42
N GLY A 45 -4.20 0.88 -5.09
CA GLY A 45 -3.45 0.12 -6.07
C GLY A 45 -2.34 0.93 -6.74
N MET A 46 -1.87 2.00 -6.12
CA MET A 46 -0.69 2.73 -6.58
C MET A 46 0.59 1.99 -6.17
N VAL A 47 1.55 1.94 -7.09
CA VAL A 47 2.90 1.41 -6.87
C VAL A 47 3.87 2.54 -7.18
N GLY A 48 3.95 3.48 -6.21
CA GLY A 48 4.72 4.72 -6.31
C GLY A 48 6.14 4.53 -5.78
N THR A 49 7.01 3.98 -6.59
CA THR A 49 8.40 3.72 -6.21
C THR A 49 9.22 4.99 -6.05
N SER A 50 8.74 6.10 -6.60
CA SER A 50 9.49 7.36 -6.65
C SER A 50 9.41 8.16 -5.34
N THR A 51 8.31 8.07 -4.58
CA THR A 51 8.08 9.00 -3.46
C THR A 51 7.72 8.36 -2.12
N LEU A 52 7.24 7.11 -2.12
CA LEU A 52 6.71 6.46 -0.91
C LEU A 52 7.80 6.15 0.14
N THR A 53 9.07 6.11 -0.27
CA THR A 53 10.21 5.81 0.59
C THR A 53 11.25 6.93 0.51
N HIS A 54 12.01 7.12 1.59
CA HIS A 54 13.16 8.03 1.55
C HIS A 54 14.18 7.52 0.51
N PRO A 55 14.76 8.37 -0.35
CA PRO A 55 15.64 7.94 -1.44
C PRO A 55 16.89 7.16 -1.00
N GLU A 56 17.42 7.47 0.18
CA GLU A 56 18.60 6.80 0.75
C GLU A 56 18.27 5.54 1.56
N SER A 57 16.99 5.25 1.78
CA SER A 57 16.56 4.11 2.57
C SER A 57 16.65 2.81 1.78
N GLU A 58 17.00 1.70 2.45
CA GLU A 58 16.89 0.35 1.88
C GLU A 58 15.47 0.02 1.41
N TRP A 59 14.45 0.67 1.97
CA TRP A 59 13.05 0.52 1.55
C TRP A 59 12.81 0.95 0.11
N ARG A 60 13.63 1.86 -0.42
CA ARG A 60 13.60 2.17 -1.85
C ARG A 60 14.02 0.96 -2.69
N LYS A 61 15.04 0.21 -2.25
CA LYS A 61 15.43 -1.04 -2.91
C LYS A 61 14.27 -2.04 -2.90
N TYR A 62 13.59 -2.21 -1.75
CA TYR A 62 12.41 -3.07 -1.69
C TYR A 62 11.29 -2.61 -2.62
N ALA A 63 11.11 -1.30 -2.80
CA ALA A 63 10.14 -0.78 -3.75
C ALA A 63 10.48 -1.14 -5.21
N LEU A 64 11.74 -0.97 -5.60
CA LEU A 64 12.23 -1.33 -6.94
C LEU A 64 12.19 -2.85 -7.18
N ASP A 65 12.58 -3.65 -6.19
CA ASP A 65 12.47 -5.12 -6.26
C ASP A 65 11.00 -5.57 -6.40
N THR A 66 10.08 -4.90 -5.71
CA THR A 66 8.62 -5.15 -5.85
C THR A 66 8.13 -4.81 -7.25
N GLN A 67 8.56 -3.69 -7.81
CA GLN A 67 8.23 -3.30 -9.18
C GLN A 67 8.72 -4.36 -10.17
N GLN A 68 9.96 -4.83 -10.05
CA GLN A 68 10.51 -5.90 -10.88
C GLN A 68 9.75 -7.22 -10.72
N PHE A 69 9.36 -7.57 -9.48
CA PHE A 69 8.54 -8.74 -9.20
C PHE A 69 7.19 -8.68 -9.95
N TYR A 70 6.49 -7.54 -9.89
CA TYR A 70 5.23 -7.38 -10.61
C TYR A 70 5.42 -7.35 -12.12
N GLN A 71 6.44 -6.67 -12.63
CA GLN A 71 6.76 -6.64 -14.07
C GLN A 71 6.98 -8.05 -14.61
N ARG A 72 7.79 -8.85 -13.92
CA ARG A 72 8.10 -10.22 -14.32
C ARG A 72 6.84 -11.10 -14.36
N ILE A 73 5.96 -10.99 -13.36
CA ILE A 73 4.70 -11.74 -13.38
C ILE A 73 3.78 -11.23 -14.49
N GLN A 74 3.63 -9.91 -14.64
CA GLN A 74 2.76 -9.31 -15.66
C GLN A 74 3.12 -9.75 -17.08
N HIS A 75 4.38 -10.01 -17.37
CA HIS A 75 4.81 -10.54 -18.66
C HIS A 75 4.31 -11.95 -18.96
N GLN A 76 4.00 -12.74 -17.94
CA GLN A 76 3.58 -14.13 -18.08
C GLN A 76 2.09 -14.31 -17.73
N TYR A 77 1.59 -13.51 -16.83
CA TYR A 77 0.25 -13.60 -16.27
C TYR A 77 -0.29 -12.20 -15.93
N ASP A 78 -1.43 -11.84 -16.49
CA ASP A 78 -2.01 -10.52 -16.26
C ASP A 78 -2.44 -10.34 -14.79
N ILE A 79 -1.66 -9.56 -14.04
CA ILE A 79 -1.97 -9.14 -12.68
C ILE A 79 -2.48 -7.70 -12.60
N SER A 80 -2.86 -7.11 -13.73
CA SER A 80 -3.27 -5.70 -13.88
C SER A 80 -2.17 -4.67 -13.59
N PHE A 81 -0.91 -5.08 -13.58
CA PHE A 81 0.20 -4.16 -13.34
C PHE A 81 0.50 -3.36 -14.62
N GLN A 82 0.44 -2.04 -14.51
CA GLN A 82 0.63 -1.15 -15.65
C GLN A 82 1.34 0.14 -15.23
N GLN A 83 2.11 0.71 -16.13
CA GLN A 83 2.70 2.02 -15.94
C GLN A 83 1.59 3.07 -15.90
N ARG A 84 1.57 3.85 -14.84
CA ARG A 84 0.65 4.96 -14.60
C ARG A 84 1.43 6.05 -13.88
N ASN A 85 1.92 6.99 -14.63
CA ASN A 85 2.71 8.10 -14.11
C ASN A 85 2.03 8.76 -12.89
N GLY A 86 2.82 9.22 -11.94
CA GLY A 86 2.35 9.96 -10.77
C GLY A 86 2.44 11.47 -11.00
N LEU A 87 1.32 12.19 -10.93
CA LEU A 87 1.27 13.64 -11.10
C LEU A 87 0.92 14.32 -9.78
N TYR A 88 1.82 15.11 -9.25
CA TYR A 88 1.58 15.98 -8.11
C TYR A 88 1.10 17.35 -8.58
N VAL A 89 -0.06 17.79 -8.11
CA VAL A 89 -0.62 19.11 -8.39
C VAL A 89 -0.16 20.09 -7.32
N VAL A 90 0.40 21.21 -7.73
CA VAL A 90 1.05 22.21 -6.87
C VAL A 90 0.22 23.51 -6.87
N ASN A 91 -0.21 23.96 -5.68
CA ASN A 91 -1.08 25.12 -5.53
C ASN A 91 -0.46 26.27 -4.73
N THR A 92 0.57 26.02 -3.92
CA THR A 92 1.18 27.04 -3.06
C THR A 92 2.63 27.31 -3.44
N ALA A 93 3.13 28.50 -3.10
CA ALA A 93 4.53 28.87 -3.37
C ALA A 93 5.52 27.94 -2.65
N LEU A 94 5.18 27.49 -1.44
CA LEU A 94 6.04 26.60 -0.66
C LEU A 94 6.06 25.18 -1.23
N GLU A 95 4.91 24.64 -1.69
CA GLU A 95 4.88 23.38 -2.45
C GLU A 95 5.74 23.49 -3.71
N TRP A 96 5.62 24.61 -4.45
CA TRP A 96 6.39 24.88 -5.65
C TRP A 96 7.90 24.92 -5.38
N GLN A 97 8.29 25.53 -4.26
CA GLN A 97 9.68 25.56 -3.83
C GLN A 97 10.22 24.16 -3.56
N VAL A 98 9.49 23.33 -2.77
CA VAL A 98 9.90 21.96 -2.44
C VAL A 98 10.01 21.09 -3.69
N VAL A 99 9.07 21.18 -4.65
CA VAL A 99 9.17 20.35 -5.87
C VAL A 99 10.31 20.81 -6.78
N ASN A 100 10.68 22.10 -6.78
CA ASN A 100 11.87 22.60 -7.49
C ASN A 100 13.16 22.08 -6.83
N GLU A 101 13.25 22.12 -5.51
CA GLU A 101 14.37 21.54 -4.77
C GLU A 101 14.49 20.04 -5.06
N PHE A 102 13.37 19.31 -5.00
CA PHE A 102 13.34 17.90 -5.32
C PHE A 102 13.78 17.61 -6.77
N ALA A 103 13.34 18.43 -7.73
CA ALA A 103 13.73 18.27 -9.13
C ALA A 103 15.26 18.42 -9.36
N GLN A 104 15.95 19.20 -8.52
CA GLN A 104 17.41 19.32 -8.56
C GLN A 104 18.12 18.12 -7.91
N LEU A 105 17.51 17.50 -6.90
CA LEU A 105 18.09 16.41 -6.12
C LEU A 105 17.78 15.03 -6.69
N ALA A 106 16.61 14.83 -7.27
CA ALA A 106 16.11 13.56 -7.77
C ALA A 106 17.07 12.80 -8.72
N PRO A 107 17.83 13.48 -9.63
CA PRO A 107 18.79 12.79 -10.48
C PRO A 107 19.92 12.07 -9.72
N GLN A 108 20.27 12.52 -8.52
CA GLN A 108 21.30 11.87 -7.69
C GLN A 108 20.86 10.47 -7.19
N PHE A 109 19.57 10.19 -7.25
CA PHE A 109 18.93 8.95 -6.81
C PHE A 109 18.31 8.17 -7.97
N ASP A 110 18.63 8.50 -9.21
CA ASP A 110 18.03 7.88 -10.40
C ASP A 110 16.48 7.89 -10.35
N ILE A 111 15.90 9.03 -9.92
CA ILE A 111 14.45 9.23 -9.93
C ILE A 111 14.10 10.12 -11.14
N PRO A 112 13.52 9.54 -12.21
CA PRO A 112 13.13 10.32 -13.38
C PRO A 112 11.89 11.15 -13.07
N ILE A 113 12.02 12.46 -13.23
CA ILE A 113 10.94 13.43 -13.00
C ILE A 113 10.83 14.43 -14.16
N GLN A 114 9.65 15.03 -14.26
CA GLN A 114 9.44 16.21 -15.09
C GLN A 114 8.72 17.28 -14.24
N LEU A 115 9.36 18.44 -14.12
CA LEU A 115 8.72 19.60 -13.52
C LEU A 115 7.89 20.29 -14.60
N LEU A 116 6.62 20.58 -14.30
CA LEU A 116 5.66 21.19 -15.22
C LEU A 116 5.24 22.57 -14.72
N SER A 117 5.39 23.57 -15.54
CA SER A 117 4.84 24.91 -15.29
C SER A 117 3.31 24.90 -15.36
N ALA A 118 2.67 25.95 -14.84
CA ALA A 118 1.22 26.11 -14.93
C ALA A 118 0.71 26.06 -16.39
N THR A 119 1.49 26.59 -17.35
CA THR A 119 1.16 26.55 -18.78
C THR A 119 1.21 25.12 -19.32
N GLU A 120 2.25 24.36 -18.99
CA GLU A 120 2.38 22.96 -19.40
C GLU A 120 1.30 22.08 -18.77
N MET A 121 0.97 22.32 -17.49
CA MET A 121 -0.16 21.67 -16.82
C MET A 121 -1.48 21.93 -17.57
N ALA A 122 -1.76 23.18 -17.94
CA ALA A 122 -2.97 23.53 -18.70
C ALA A 122 -3.01 22.89 -20.09
N GLN A 123 -1.84 22.73 -20.74
CA GLN A 123 -1.74 22.10 -22.04
C GLN A 123 -1.91 20.57 -21.99
N GLN A 124 -1.24 19.91 -21.05
CA GLN A 124 -1.19 18.44 -20.96
C GLN A 124 -2.37 17.87 -20.17
N TYR A 125 -2.82 18.58 -19.13
CA TYR A 125 -3.87 18.16 -18.19
C TYR A 125 -5.00 19.20 -18.09
N GLY A 126 -5.41 19.76 -19.22
CA GLY A 126 -6.43 20.82 -19.28
C GLY A 126 -7.82 20.41 -18.75
N PHE A 127 -8.03 19.14 -18.44
CA PHE A 127 -9.21 18.66 -17.72
C PHE A 127 -9.15 18.98 -16.20
N LEU A 128 -7.98 19.33 -15.66
CA LEU A 128 -7.84 19.81 -14.29
C LEU A 128 -8.06 21.33 -14.29
N GLN A 129 -9.18 21.77 -13.71
CA GLN A 129 -9.60 23.17 -13.68
C GLN A 129 -9.87 23.62 -12.24
N PRO A 130 -8.80 23.79 -11.41
CA PRO A 130 -8.96 24.16 -10.02
C PRO A 130 -9.52 25.58 -9.88
N GLN A 131 -10.25 25.83 -8.79
CA GLN A 131 -10.67 27.18 -8.41
C GLN A 131 -9.52 27.98 -7.79
N ALA A 132 -8.60 27.29 -7.09
CA ALA A 132 -7.38 27.89 -6.59
C ALA A 132 -6.31 27.94 -7.70
N PRO A 133 -5.37 28.91 -7.66
CA PRO A 133 -4.26 28.95 -8.61
C PRO A 133 -3.47 27.64 -8.59
N MET A 134 -3.22 27.09 -9.77
CA MET A 134 -2.28 25.97 -9.97
C MET A 134 -0.95 26.55 -10.46
N LEU A 135 0.09 26.39 -9.64
CA LEU A 135 1.42 26.94 -9.94
C LEU A 135 2.21 26.02 -10.88
N GLY A 136 1.89 24.73 -10.90
CA GLY A 136 2.54 23.74 -11.72
C GLY A 136 2.27 22.32 -11.25
N GLY A 137 3.14 21.41 -11.66
CA GLY A 137 3.10 20.01 -11.25
C GLY A 137 4.47 19.34 -11.27
N LEU A 138 4.56 18.21 -10.60
CA LEU A 138 5.72 17.33 -10.65
C LEU A 138 5.23 15.96 -11.14
N LEU A 139 5.77 15.51 -12.28
CA LEU A 139 5.42 14.25 -12.92
C LEU A 139 6.52 13.20 -12.69
N PHE A 140 6.13 12.02 -12.23
CA PHE A 140 6.97 10.83 -12.10
C PHE A 140 6.57 9.84 -13.21
N ALA A 141 7.47 9.64 -14.17
CA ALA A 141 7.18 8.84 -15.36
C ALA A 141 7.24 7.31 -15.13
N GLU A 142 7.85 6.86 -14.01
CA GLU A 142 8.09 5.44 -13.72
C GLU A 142 7.28 4.93 -12.52
N ASP A 143 6.19 5.60 -12.18
CA ASP A 143 5.24 5.07 -11.23
C ASP A 143 4.23 4.15 -11.93
N TYR A 144 3.81 3.11 -11.21
CA TYR A 144 2.92 2.07 -11.70
C TYR A 144 1.65 1.97 -10.87
N SER A 145 0.72 1.17 -11.33
CA SER A 145 -0.48 0.83 -10.60
C SER A 145 -0.99 -0.57 -10.91
N VAL A 146 -1.80 -1.08 -10.01
CA VAL A 146 -2.57 -2.32 -10.15
C VAL A 146 -4.05 -2.03 -9.89
N GLU A 147 -4.93 -2.95 -10.28
CA GLU A 147 -6.33 -2.91 -9.85
C GLU A 147 -6.47 -3.58 -8.49
N PRO A 148 -6.73 -2.83 -7.40
CA PRO A 148 -6.71 -3.39 -6.04
C PRO A 148 -7.78 -4.47 -5.82
N HIS A 149 -8.88 -4.44 -6.57
CA HIS A 149 -9.90 -5.47 -6.52
C HIS A 149 -9.55 -6.75 -7.28
N LEU A 150 -8.50 -6.74 -8.11
CA LEU A 150 -8.07 -7.88 -8.94
C LEU A 150 -6.73 -8.47 -8.50
N ILE A 151 -5.77 -7.63 -8.06
CA ILE A 151 -4.38 -8.05 -7.83
C ILE A 151 -4.27 -9.24 -6.87
N GLY A 152 -5.01 -9.22 -5.76
CA GLY A 152 -4.97 -10.31 -4.78
C GLY A 152 -5.41 -11.64 -5.38
N GLN A 153 -6.54 -11.64 -6.09
CA GLN A 153 -7.06 -12.86 -6.73
C GLN A 153 -6.16 -13.34 -7.87
N ARG A 154 -5.60 -12.42 -8.67
CA ARG A 154 -4.73 -12.77 -9.79
C ARG A 154 -3.38 -13.33 -9.32
N LEU A 155 -2.77 -12.76 -8.28
CA LEU A 155 -1.57 -13.32 -7.67
C LEU A 155 -1.86 -14.68 -7.02
N LEU A 156 -3.03 -14.87 -6.42
CA LEU A 156 -3.46 -16.15 -5.88
C LEU A 156 -3.53 -17.21 -6.98
N GLN A 157 -4.15 -16.91 -8.13
CA GLN A 157 -4.22 -17.83 -9.26
C GLN A 157 -2.83 -18.11 -9.86
N TYR A 158 -1.98 -17.09 -9.93
CA TYR A 158 -0.59 -17.27 -10.37
C TYR A 158 0.18 -18.19 -9.42
N ALA A 159 0.04 -18.02 -8.09
CA ALA A 159 0.65 -18.90 -7.10
C ALA A 159 0.18 -20.37 -7.26
N ILE A 160 -1.11 -20.60 -7.50
CA ILE A 160 -1.65 -21.94 -7.78
C ILE A 160 -0.99 -22.54 -9.04
N SER A 161 -0.77 -21.74 -10.08
CA SER A 161 -0.10 -22.22 -11.31
C SER A 161 1.35 -22.64 -11.09
N LEU A 162 1.99 -22.16 -10.01
CA LEU A 162 3.33 -22.55 -9.56
C LEU A 162 3.31 -23.77 -8.61
N GLY A 163 2.14 -24.37 -8.35
CA GLY A 163 2.00 -25.51 -7.47
C GLY A 163 1.77 -25.19 -5.99
N VAL A 164 1.49 -23.92 -5.65
CA VAL A 164 1.13 -23.54 -4.26
C VAL A 164 -0.27 -24.06 -3.94
N GLU A 165 -0.41 -24.77 -2.82
CA GLU A 165 -1.72 -25.18 -2.30
C GLU A 165 -2.35 -24.02 -1.50
N ILE A 166 -3.47 -23.46 -1.97
CA ILE A 166 -4.16 -22.35 -1.31
C ILE A 166 -5.53 -22.82 -0.79
N HIS A 167 -5.74 -22.60 0.51
CA HIS A 167 -6.96 -22.96 1.22
C HIS A 167 -7.66 -21.69 1.72
N CYS A 168 -8.73 -21.28 1.04
CA CYS A 168 -9.62 -20.22 1.51
C CYS A 168 -10.67 -20.79 2.49
N ASN A 169 -11.34 -19.93 3.27
CA ASN A 169 -12.21 -20.29 4.38
C ASN A 169 -11.52 -21.21 5.41
N ALA A 170 -10.23 -21.02 5.61
CA ALA A 170 -9.36 -21.85 6.43
C ALA A 170 -8.59 -20.99 7.44
N CYS A 171 -9.26 -20.64 8.54
CA CYS A 171 -8.67 -19.83 9.59
C CYS A 171 -7.70 -20.65 10.43
N VAL A 172 -6.43 -20.24 10.48
CA VAL A 172 -5.45 -20.74 11.43
C VAL A 172 -5.68 -20.05 12.78
N VAL A 173 -5.95 -20.83 13.82
CA VAL A 173 -6.27 -20.32 15.16
C VAL A 173 -5.18 -20.57 16.18
N LYS A 174 -4.22 -21.42 15.87
CA LYS A 174 -3.07 -21.72 16.72
C LYS A 174 -1.90 -22.21 15.89
N THR A 175 -0.70 -21.90 16.33
CA THR A 175 0.55 -22.49 15.82
C THR A 175 1.29 -23.15 16.96
N ILE A 176 2.14 -24.14 16.67
CA ILE A 176 2.90 -24.90 17.66
C ILE A 176 4.28 -25.15 17.07
N SER A 177 5.31 -24.77 17.78
CA SER A 177 6.68 -25.13 17.46
C SER A 177 7.02 -26.51 18.07
N GLN A 178 7.73 -27.33 17.29
CA GLN A 178 8.29 -28.62 17.70
C GLN A 178 9.79 -28.66 17.35
N GLN A 179 10.50 -29.66 17.88
CA GLN A 179 11.97 -29.76 17.74
C GLN A 179 12.49 -29.63 16.29
N ALA A 180 11.75 -30.15 15.29
CA ALA A 180 12.19 -30.16 13.88
C ALA A 180 11.07 -29.71 12.91
N SER A 181 9.98 -29.17 13.40
CA SER A 181 8.83 -28.82 12.57
C SER A 181 7.89 -27.85 13.29
N THR A 182 6.94 -27.35 12.55
CA THR A 182 5.87 -26.47 13.06
C THR A 182 4.51 -27.02 12.69
N ILE A 183 3.49 -26.69 13.44
CA ILE A 183 2.11 -27.11 13.18
C ILE A 183 1.20 -25.89 13.17
N ALA A 184 0.41 -25.75 12.12
CA ALA A 184 -0.74 -24.85 12.07
C ALA A 184 -2.02 -25.61 12.39
N VAL A 185 -2.81 -25.11 13.34
CA VAL A 185 -4.12 -25.68 13.72
C VAL A 185 -5.22 -24.78 13.17
N LEU A 186 -6.09 -25.35 12.37
CA LEU A 186 -7.23 -24.65 11.77
C LEU A 186 -8.43 -24.63 12.74
N ALA A 187 -9.31 -23.68 12.57
CA ALA A 187 -10.58 -23.60 13.32
C ALA A 187 -11.48 -24.84 13.14
N SER A 188 -11.29 -25.58 12.06
CA SER A 188 -11.94 -26.89 11.84
C SER A 188 -11.44 -28.01 12.76
N GLY A 189 -10.33 -27.78 13.49
CA GLY A 189 -9.63 -28.81 14.27
C GLY A 189 -8.55 -29.57 13.49
N GLN A 190 -8.44 -29.36 12.16
CA GLN A 190 -7.38 -29.97 11.36
C GLN A 190 -6.02 -29.35 11.73
N SER A 191 -5.00 -30.21 11.80
CA SER A 191 -3.61 -29.79 11.99
C SER A 191 -2.79 -30.07 10.74
N VAL A 192 -1.95 -29.11 10.36
CA VAL A 192 -1.07 -29.20 9.19
C VAL A 192 0.36 -28.91 9.62
N GLN A 193 1.28 -29.83 9.26
CA GLN A 193 2.70 -29.74 9.63
C GLN A 193 3.54 -29.18 8.50
N ALA A 194 4.54 -28.35 8.86
CA ALA A 194 5.54 -27.82 7.95
C ALA A 194 6.90 -27.63 8.64
N SER A 195 7.94 -27.35 7.87
CA SER A 195 9.24 -26.99 8.42
C SER A 195 9.20 -25.61 9.09
N ARG A 196 8.50 -24.64 8.48
CA ARG A 196 8.38 -23.26 8.95
C ARG A 196 6.96 -22.72 8.77
N ILE A 197 6.60 -21.71 9.56
CA ILE A 197 5.35 -20.95 9.39
C ILE A 197 5.70 -19.46 9.27
N LEU A 198 5.12 -18.80 8.28
CA LEU A 198 5.17 -17.36 8.08
C LEU A 198 3.77 -16.76 8.25
N ILE A 199 3.59 -15.92 9.25
CA ILE A 199 2.31 -15.29 9.58
C ILE A 199 2.26 -13.90 8.95
N CYS A 200 1.36 -13.71 7.97
CA CYS A 200 1.14 -12.48 7.21
C CYS A 200 -0.34 -12.06 7.28
N HIS A 201 -0.93 -12.07 8.47
CA HIS A 201 -2.38 -11.90 8.67
C HIS A 201 -2.87 -10.44 8.58
N GLY A 202 -1.99 -9.49 8.19
CA GLY A 202 -2.37 -8.10 7.93
C GLY A 202 -2.78 -7.33 9.19
N ALA A 203 -4.01 -6.84 9.24
CA ALA A 203 -4.53 -6.05 10.37
C ALA A 203 -5.32 -6.90 11.38
N GLU A 204 -5.25 -8.22 11.30
CA GLU A 204 -5.84 -9.13 12.29
C GLU A 204 -4.97 -9.12 13.56
N THR A 205 -5.58 -8.87 14.73
CA THR A 205 -4.86 -8.71 16.01
C THR A 205 -5.29 -9.67 17.09
N ASP A 206 -6.39 -10.40 16.90
CA ASP A 206 -7.05 -11.12 17.98
C ASP A 206 -6.83 -12.63 17.95
N THR A 207 -6.42 -13.19 16.79
CA THR A 207 -6.40 -14.64 16.58
C THR A 207 -5.04 -15.26 16.92
N LEU A 208 -3.95 -14.72 16.37
CA LEU A 208 -2.60 -15.26 16.54
C LEU A 208 -1.70 -14.23 17.23
N TYR A 209 -1.09 -14.64 18.34
CA TYR A 209 -0.11 -13.85 19.10
C TYR A 209 -0.58 -12.44 19.50
N PRO A 210 -1.81 -12.25 20.03
CA PRO A 210 -2.32 -10.93 20.39
C PRO A 210 -1.44 -10.22 21.42
N THR A 211 -0.88 -10.95 22.39
CA THR A 211 0.03 -10.37 23.39
C THR A 211 1.30 -9.82 22.75
N VAL A 212 1.91 -10.53 21.80
CA VAL A 212 3.09 -10.05 21.07
C VAL A 212 2.77 -8.78 20.30
N LEU A 213 1.62 -8.73 19.61
CA LEU A 213 1.19 -7.54 18.88
C LEU A 213 0.94 -6.34 19.80
N GLN A 214 0.39 -6.56 20.99
CA GLN A 214 0.22 -5.52 22.02
C GLN A 214 1.56 -5.01 22.55
N GLU A 215 2.51 -5.91 22.84
CA GLU A 215 3.85 -5.54 23.31
C GLU A 215 4.65 -4.74 22.28
N LEU A 216 4.39 -4.90 20.99
CA LEU A 216 4.97 -4.09 19.93
C LEU A 216 4.39 -2.66 19.89
N GLY A 217 3.37 -2.34 20.64
CA GLY A 217 2.78 -1.00 20.71
C GLY A 217 2.19 -0.53 19.36
N LEU A 218 1.66 -1.45 18.59
CA LEU A 218 1.13 -1.15 17.25
C LEU A 218 -0.10 -0.26 17.32
N LYS A 219 -0.26 0.58 16.30
CA LYS A 219 -1.47 1.35 16.04
C LYS A 219 -2.22 0.77 14.84
N ARG A 220 -3.53 0.75 14.92
CA ARG A 220 -4.41 0.50 13.77
C ARG A 220 -4.69 1.83 13.10
N CYS A 221 -4.35 1.93 11.82
CA CYS A 221 -4.74 3.06 10.98
C CYS A 221 -6.03 2.72 10.24
N THR A 222 -7.02 3.60 10.34
CA THR A 222 -8.27 3.55 9.57
C THR A 222 -8.22 4.60 8.47
N LEU A 223 -8.57 4.21 7.23
CA LEU A 223 -8.58 5.04 6.03
C LEU A 223 -10.00 5.12 5.49
N GLN A 224 -10.47 6.32 5.16
CA GLN A 224 -11.73 6.48 4.42
C GLN A 224 -11.45 6.62 2.93
N MET A 225 -12.11 5.80 2.14
CA MET A 225 -11.94 5.74 0.69
C MET A 225 -13.29 5.67 -0.01
N ALA A 226 -13.31 6.13 -1.25
CA ALA A 226 -14.52 6.09 -2.09
C ALA A 226 -14.19 5.65 -3.52
N LEU A 227 -15.22 5.12 -4.19
CA LEU A 227 -15.25 4.80 -5.61
C LEU A 227 -16.42 5.55 -6.24
N THR A 228 -16.18 6.22 -7.37
CA THR A 228 -17.21 6.93 -8.12
C THR A 228 -17.86 6.03 -9.17
N GLN A 229 -18.91 6.53 -9.80
CA GLN A 229 -19.32 6.08 -11.13
C GLN A 229 -18.21 6.36 -12.16
N PRO A 230 -18.24 5.71 -13.35
CA PRO A 230 -17.24 5.94 -14.38
C PRO A 230 -17.18 7.40 -14.83
N LEU A 231 -15.96 7.93 -14.95
CA LEU A 231 -15.65 9.19 -15.59
C LEU A 231 -15.28 8.92 -17.06
N THR A 232 -15.91 9.63 -17.98
CA THR A 232 -15.64 9.46 -19.42
C THR A 232 -14.24 9.95 -19.80
N GLN A 233 -13.77 11.03 -19.14
CA GLN A 233 -12.42 11.55 -19.33
C GLN A 233 -11.39 10.54 -18.86
N GLN A 234 -10.43 10.20 -19.72
CA GLN A 234 -9.27 9.39 -19.31
C GLN A 234 -8.22 10.27 -18.65
N LEU A 235 -7.85 9.94 -17.41
CA LEU A 235 -6.86 10.72 -16.67
C LEU A 235 -5.43 10.44 -17.15
N GLY A 236 -5.12 9.21 -17.50
CA GLY A 236 -3.79 8.78 -17.97
C GLY A 236 -2.70 8.75 -16.90
N VAL A 237 -2.93 9.38 -15.76
CA VAL A 237 -2.02 9.48 -14.62
C VAL A 237 -2.75 9.20 -13.31
N SER A 238 -2.00 8.82 -12.28
CA SER A 238 -2.43 8.90 -10.88
C SER A 238 -2.15 10.31 -10.38
N ILE A 239 -3.11 10.94 -9.68
CA ILE A 239 -3.00 12.33 -9.24
C ILE A 239 -2.80 12.36 -7.72
N TYR A 240 -1.86 13.18 -7.30
CA TYR A 240 -1.52 13.46 -5.91
C TYR A 240 -1.75 14.94 -5.62
N SER A 241 -2.35 15.27 -4.49
CA SER A 241 -2.47 16.65 -4.04
C SER A 241 -1.14 17.20 -3.49
N GLY A 242 -1.03 18.51 -3.35
CA GLY A 242 0.09 19.15 -2.67
C GLY A 242 0.28 18.66 -1.23
N LEU A 243 -0.79 18.24 -0.54
CA LEU A 243 -0.72 17.63 0.79
C LEU A 243 0.13 16.34 0.80
N SER A 244 0.23 15.63 -0.31
CA SER A 244 1.08 14.44 -0.42
C SER A 244 2.57 14.78 -0.46
N ILE A 245 2.96 15.98 -0.93
CA ILE A 245 4.35 16.45 -0.91
C ILE A 245 4.84 16.59 0.53
N SER A 246 4.00 17.12 1.42
CA SER A 246 4.34 17.29 2.84
C SER A 246 4.31 15.99 3.66
N ARG A 247 3.92 14.87 3.06
CA ARG A 247 3.72 13.58 3.74
C ARG A 247 4.71 12.51 3.30
N TYR A 248 5.11 12.49 2.03
CA TYR A 248 5.94 11.41 1.51
C TYR A 248 7.42 11.60 1.82
N PRO A 249 8.09 10.53 2.33
CA PRO A 249 9.48 10.58 2.78
C PRO A 249 10.50 10.98 1.71
N ALA A 250 10.18 10.79 0.42
CA ALA A 250 11.10 11.21 -0.65
C ALA A 250 11.39 12.71 -0.62
N PHE A 251 10.44 13.54 -0.21
CA PHE A 251 10.61 14.99 -0.16
C PHE A 251 11.39 15.47 1.07
N GLU A 252 11.67 14.61 2.06
CA GLU A 252 12.41 14.96 3.27
C GLU A 252 13.85 15.42 2.99
N ILE A 253 14.40 15.05 1.82
CA ILE A 253 15.71 15.51 1.35
C ILE A 253 15.73 17.01 0.96
N CYS A 254 14.56 17.63 0.78
CA CYS A 254 14.43 19.00 0.36
C CYS A 254 14.62 19.96 1.54
N PRO A 255 15.46 21.03 1.41
CA PRO A 255 15.68 22.00 2.48
C PRO A 255 14.41 22.63 3.06
N SER A 256 13.42 22.92 2.19
CA SER A 256 12.17 23.57 2.59
C SER A 256 11.07 22.60 3.04
N TYR A 257 11.34 21.27 3.06
CA TYR A 257 10.32 20.27 3.43
C TYR A 257 9.73 20.48 4.82
N LYS A 258 10.57 20.76 5.82
CA LYS A 258 10.11 20.94 7.20
C LYS A 258 9.13 22.10 7.35
N GLU A 259 9.37 23.19 6.64
CA GLU A 259 8.47 24.34 6.63
C GLU A 259 7.15 24.00 5.95
N LEU A 260 7.19 23.30 4.81
CA LEU A 260 6.00 22.81 4.12
C LEU A 260 5.19 21.85 5.01
N HIS A 261 5.86 20.90 5.66
CA HIS A 261 5.20 19.95 6.56
C HIS A 261 4.47 20.68 7.70
N GLN A 262 5.13 21.64 8.34
CA GLN A 262 4.51 22.43 9.42
C GLN A 262 3.34 23.28 8.92
N ALA A 263 3.45 23.87 7.73
CA ALA A 263 2.41 24.72 7.17
C ALA A 263 1.17 23.94 6.72
N SER A 264 1.34 22.73 6.20
CA SER A 264 0.25 21.90 5.66
C SER A 264 -0.42 21.02 6.72
N GLN A 265 0.29 20.62 7.77
CA GLN A 265 -0.24 19.75 8.84
C GLN A 265 -0.93 20.57 9.94
N GLN A 266 -2.05 21.22 9.58
CA GLN A 266 -2.84 22.06 10.50
C GLN A 266 -4.34 21.76 10.42
N GLY A 267 -5.05 22.01 11.54
CA GLY A 267 -6.51 21.89 11.61
C GLY A 267 -7.00 20.53 11.14
N PHE A 268 -8.03 20.53 10.31
CA PHE A 268 -8.71 19.33 9.83
C PHE A 268 -7.79 18.34 9.08
N VAL A 269 -6.82 18.85 8.30
CA VAL A 269 -5.84 18.00 7.59
C VAL A 269 -4.97 17.22 8.56
N ARG A 270 -4.47 17.88 9.62
CA ARG A 270 -3.67 17.23 10.67
C ARG A 270 -4.52 16.27 11.50
N ASP A 271 -5.69 16.71 11.92
CA ASP A 271 -6.52 15.99 12.89
C ASP A 271 -7.02 14.65 12.31
N PHE A 272 -7.18 14.56 11.00
CA PHE A 272 -7.59 13.36 10.28
C PHE A 272 -6.52 12.79 9.34
N GLY A 273 -5.29 13.32 9.38
CA GLY A 273 -4.16 12.84 8.57
C GLY A 273 -4.44 12.80 7.06
N ILE A 274 -5.15 13.83 6.53
CA ILE A 274 -5.64 13.84 5.15
C ILE A 274 -4.53 14.15 4.17
N HIS A 275 -4.40 13.33 3.15
CA HIS A 275 -3.79 13.68 1.89
C HIS A 275 -4.61 13.06 0.74
N ILE A 276 -4.62 13.66 -0.43
CA ILE A 276 -5.60 13.26 -1.43
C ILE A 276 -4.92 12.63 -2.62
N LEU A 277 -5.34 11.40 -2.89
CA LEU A 277 -4.91 10.57 -4.00
C LEU A 277 -6.09 10.24 -4.89
N ILE A 278 -5.87 10.25 -6.19
CA ILE A 278 -6.88 9.96 -7.21
C ILE A 278 -6.30 8.97 -8.21
N LYS A 279 -6.97 7.85 -8.40
CA LYS A 279 -6.63 6.87 -9.43
C LYS A 279 -7.86 6.48 -10.22
N GLN A 280 -7.77 6.52 -11.54
CA GLN A 280 -8.79 5.95 -12.41
C GLN A 280 -8.52 4.46 -12.63
N ASN A 281 -9.51 3.60 -12.39
CA ASN A 281 -9.42 2.18 -12.68
C ASN A 281 -9.74 1.86 -14.16
N GLN A 282 -9.57 0.60 -14.56
CA GLN A 282 -9.82 0.16 -15.93
C GLN A 282 -11.28 0.33 -16.39
N ALA A 283 -12.23 0.37 -15.44
CA ALA A 283 -13.65 0.64 -15.73
C ALA A 283 -13.99 2.14 -15.81
N GLY A 284 -12.99 3.02 -15.74
CA GLY A 284 -13.17 4.47 -15.77
C GLY A 284 -13.62 5.10 -14.43
N GLN A 285 -13.81 4.30 -13.39
CA GLN A 285 -14.20 4.78 -12.07
C GLN A 285 -13.01 5.40 -11.34
N ILE A 286 -13.26 6.40 -10.51
CA ILE A 286 -12.24 7.06 -9.71
C ILE A 286 -12.20 6.45 -8.30
N ILE A 287 -11.05 5.93 -7.91
CA ILE A 287 -10.72 5.63 -6.51
C ILE A 287 -10.13 6.89 -5.91
N ILE A 288 -10.69 7.35 -4.81
CA ILE A 288 -10.30 8.59 -4.14
C ILE A 288 -10.24 8.40 -2.62
N GLY A 289 -9.35 9.07 -1.96
CA GLY A 289 -9.12 9.16 -0.52
C GLY A 289 -7.83 9.94 -0.27
N ASP A 290 -7.27 9.88 0.94
CA ASP A 290 -7.71 9.16 2.12
C ASP A 290 -7.48 9.98 3.40
N SER A 291 -8.07 9.53 4.48
CA SER A 291 -7.76 9.96 5.84
C SER A 291 -6.86 8.94 6.53
N HIS A 292 -6.30 9.32 7.70
CA HIS A 292 -5.49 8.41 8.53
C HIS A 292 -5.83 8.67 9.99
N GLU A 293 -6.74 7.87 10.53
CA GLU A 293 -7.10 7.91 11.93
C GLU A 293 -6.43 6.75 12.66
N TYR A 294 -5.67 7.04 13.71
CA TYR A 294 -4.88 6.06 14.45
C TYR A 294 -5.51 5.78 15.80
N ALA A 295 -5.68 4.49 16.11
CA ALA A 295 -6.16 3.99 17.38
C ALA A 295 -5.24 2.89 17.91
N ASP A 296 -5.28 2.60 19.20
CA ASP A 296 -4.62 1.43 19.76
C ASP A 296 -5.26 0.14 19.23
N ILE A 297 -4.50 -0.94 19.14
CA ILE A 297 -5.00 -2.19 18.54
C ILE A 297 -6.06 -2.89 19.39
N ASP A 298 -6.13 -2.57 20.68
CA ASP A 298 -7.15 -3.03 21.63
C ASP A 298 -8.43 -2.18 21.62
N GLU A 299 -8.39 -0.99 20.97
CA GLU A 299 -9.60 -0.20 20.75
C GLU A 299 -10.51 -0.84 19.70
N PRO A 300 -11.84 -0.65 19.79
CA PRO A 300 -12.75 -1.14 18.75
C PRO A 300 -12.41 -0.62 17.37
N THR A 301 -12.46 -1.52 16.37
CA THR A 301 -12.28 -1.09 14.98
C THR A 301 -13.42 -0.16 14.57
N GLN A 302 -13.08 1.00 14.04
CA GLN A 302 -14.05 1.99 13.58
C GLN A 302 -14.95 1.41 12.47
N PHE A 303 -16.23 1.35 12.73
CA PHE A 303 -17.23 0.85 11.78
C PHE A 303 -17.73 1.96 10.86
N ASP A 304 -18.18 3.07 11.46
CA ASP A 304 -18.76 4.19 10.74
C ASP A 304 -17.71 5.03 10.00
N GLN A 305 -18.14 5.68 8.94
CA GLN A 305 -17.38 6.72 8.25
C GLN A 305 -17.82 8.11 8.71
N ARG A 306 -16.88 9.02 8.80
CA ARG A 306 -17.13 10.44 9.05
C ARG A 306 -17.40 11.13 7.73
N GLU A 307 -18.65 11.55 7.54
CA GLU A 307 -19.06 12.19 6.28
C GLU A 307 -18.36 13.54 6.06
N GLU A 308 -18.00 14.25 7.14
CA GLU A 308 -17.21 15.48 7.04
C GLU A 308 -15.84 15.28 6.39
N ILE A 309 -15.20 14.13 6.58
CA ILE A 309 -13.95 13.77 5.89
C ILE A 309 -14.19 13.56 4.40
N ASN A 310 -15.23 12.80 4.07
CA ASN A 310 -15.59 12.55 2.68
C ASN A 310 -15.89 13.86 1.93
N GLN A 311 -16.68 14.74 2.55
CA GLN A 311 -17.02 16.05 1.99
C GLN A 311 -15.78 16.93 1.79
N PHE A 312 -14.87 16.95 2.77
CA PHE A 312 -13.63 17.68 2.65
C PHE A 312 -12.79 17.19 1.46
N ILE A 313 -12.62 15.87 1.32
CA ILE A 313 -11.86 15.27 0.21
C ILE A 313 -12.50 15.62 -1.14
N GLU A 314 -13.81 15.48 -1.27
CA GLU A 314 -14.54 15.79 -2.51
C GLU A 314 -14.46 17.28 -2.86
N GLN A 315 -14.61 18.17 -1.87
CA GLN A 315 -14.47 19.60 -2.06
C GLN A 315 -13.04 19.99 -2.47
N TYR A 316 -12.04 19.43 -1.82
CA TYR A 316 -10.63 19.68 -2.15
C TYR A 316 -10.31 19.25 -3.60
N CYS A 317 -10.87 18.16 -4.08
CA CYS A 317 -10.70 17.73 -5.47
C CYS A 317 -11.19 18.78 -6.47
N VAL A 318 -12.32 19.43 -6.21
CA VAL A 318 -12.85 20.49 -7.07
C VAL A 318 -12.03 21.76 -6.93
N GLU A 319 -11.74 22.18 -5.70
CA GLU A 319 -11.14 23.48 -5.42
C GLU A 319 -9.65 23.55 -5.74
N LYS A 320 -8.91 22.52 -5.37
CA LYS A 320 -7.43 22.52 -5.42
C LYS A 320 -6.86 21.69 -6.58
N ILE A 321 -7.45 20.54 -6.87
CA ILE A 321 -7.01 19.68 -7.97
C ILE A 321 -7.70 20.04 -9.27
N GLY A 322 -8.96 20.51 -9.20
CA GLY A 322 -9.72 20.91 -10.36
C GLY A 322 -10.41 19.75 -11.09
N LEU A 323 -10.57 18.61 -10.41
CA LEU A 323 -11.27 17.45 -10.94
C LEU A 323 -12.69 17.39 -10.37
N ARG A 324 -13.69 17.48 -11.25
CA ARG A 324 -15.09 17.20 -10.88
C ARG A 324 -15.29 15.69 -10.85
N LEU A 325 -15.62 15.20 -9.66
CA LEU A 325 -15.88 13.76 -9.46
C LEU A 325 -17.29 13.40 -9.97
N PRO A 326 -17.43 12.23 -10.64
CA PRO A 326 -18.76 11.63 -10.83
C PRO A 326 -19.41 11.30 -9.48
N PRO A 327 -20.71 11.00 -9.43
CA PRO A 327 -21.38 10.57 -8.21
C PRO A 327 -20.66 9.42 -7.53
N ILE A 328 -20.54 9.46 -6.21
CA ILE A 328 -19.96 8.37 -5.44
C ILE A 328 -20.85 7.13 -5.55
N GLN A 329 -20.25 6.01 -5.88
CA GLN A 329 -20.92 4.71 -6.00
C GLN A 329 -20.83 3.92 -4.70
N THR A 330 -19.69 3.93 -4.05
CA THR A 330 -19.47 3.21 -2.78
C THR A 330 -18.35 3.85 -1.96
N ARG A 331 -18.41 3.64 -0.66
CA ARG A 331 -17.39 4.03 0.30
C ARG A 331 -16.98 2.81 1.15
N TRP A 332 -15.73 2.76 1.61
CA TRP A 332 -15.27 1.72 2.53
C TRP A 332 -14.16 2.25 3.43
N ASN A 333 -13.93 1.54 4.52
CA ASN A 333 -12.77 1.73 5.38
C ASN A 333 -11.65 0.76 4.98
N GLY A 334 -10.44 1.27 4.81
CA GLY A 334 -9.22 0.48 4.78
C GLY A 334 -8.60 0.40 6.18
N TYR A 335 -7.88 -0.69 6.45
CA TYR A 335 -7.17 -0.87 7.72
C TYR A 335 -5.79 -1.43 7.49
N TYR A 336 -4.81 -0.92 8.22
CA TYR A 336 -3.49 -1.53 8.36
C TYR A 336 -2.91 -1.28 9.74
N LEU A 337 -1.91 -2.06 10.13
CA LEU A 337 -1.14 -1.84 11.34
C LEU A 337 0.11 -1.02 11.02
N GLN A 338 0.51 -0.18 11.97
CA GLN A 338 1.71 0.63 11.92
C GLN A 338 2.43 0.58 13.26
N HIS A 339 3.75 0.41 13.23
CA HIS A 339 4.60 0.58 14.38
C HIS A 339 4.95 2.07 14.56
N PRO A 340 5.10 2.59 15.79
CA PRO A 340 5.39 4.01 16.03
C PRO A 340 6.71 4.50 15.40
N THR A 341 7.72 3.67 15.33
CA THR A 341 9.07 4.02 14.83
C THR A 341 9.55 3.13 13.69
N GLU A 342 9.22 1.83 13.71
CA GLU A 342 9.70 0.89 12.70
C GLU A 342 8.82 0.90 11.44
N LEU A 343 9.44 0.68 10.28
CA LEU A 343 8.74 0.64 9.00
C LEU A 343 8.01 -0.69 8.75
N ALA A 344 8.39 -1.74 9.44
CA ALA A 344 7.69 -3.02 9.55
C ALA A 344 8.24 -3.80 10.75
N CYS A 345 7.49 -4.78 11.24
CA CYS A 345 7.89 -5.68 12.32
C CYS A 345 8.04 -7.10 11.81
N VAL A 346 9.17 -7.73 12.13
CA VAL A 346 9.43 -9.16 11.91
C VAL A 346 9.86 -9.75 13.24
N THR A 347 9.14 -10.76 13.72
CA THR A 347 9.40 -11.37 15.02
C THR A 347 9.34 -12.89 14.89
N GLU A 348 10.40 -13.59 15.29
CA GLU A 348 10.32 -15.03 15.53
C GLU A 348 9.59 -15.25 16.87
N VAL A 349 8.31 -15.59 16.78
CA VAL A 349 7.42 -15.72 17.95
C VAL A 349 7.59 -17.04 18.67
N GLU A 350 7.95 -18.08 17.94
CA GLU A 350 8.40 -19.39 18.40
C GLU A 350 9.42 -19.93 17.38
N SER A 351 10.23 -20.90 17.76
CA SER A 351 11.24 -21.47 16.84
C SER A 351 10.61 -21.93 15.52
N GLY A 352 11.05 -21.35 14.43
CA GLY A 352 10.55 -21.61 13.07
C GLY A 352 9.19 -20.99 12.74
N ILE A 353 8.64 -20.10 13.58
CA ILE A 353 7.39 -19.39 13.36
C ILE A 353 7.65 -17.88 13.38
N PHE A 354 7.45 -17.24 12.25
CA PHE A 354 7.74 -15.83 12.03
C PHE A 354 6.45 -15.04 11.81
N LEU A 355 6.31 -13.94 12.55
CA LEU A 355 5.21 -12.98 12.42
C LEU A 355 5.72 -11.74 11.68
N ILE A 356 5.08 -11.40 10.56
CA ILE A 356 5.32 -10.17 9.80
C ILE A 356 4.10 -9.27 9.92
N SER A 357 4.30 -8.07 10.44
CA SER A 357 3.25 -7.09 10.68
C SER A 357 3.71 -5.66 10.43
N ALA A 358 2.77 -4.72 10.53
CA ALA A 358 3.00 -3.28 10.60
C ALA A 358 3.77 -2.67 9.40
N ILE A 359 3.69 -3.24 8.21
CA ILE A 359 4.26 -2.62 6.99
C ILE A 359 3.52 -1.31 6.62
N ALA A 360 2.47 -0.97 7.35
CA ALA A 360 1.64 0.21 7.15
C ALA A 360 1.07 0.30 5.72
N GLY A 361 0.92 1.51 5.19
CA GLY A 361 0.42 1.75 3.82
C GLY A 361 1.40 1.40 2.70
N LYS A 362 2.57 0.81 3.00
CA LYS A 362 3.64 0.57 2.02
C LYS A 362 3.57 -0.79 1.32
N GLY A 363 2.73 -1.72 1.80
CA GLY A 363 2.75 -3.11 1.36
C GLY A 363 2.62 -3.32 -0.15
N MET A 364 1.80 -2.54 -0.85
CA MET A 364 1.64 -2.66 -2.31
C MET A 364 2.91 -2.27 -3.06
N THR A 365 3.62 -1.25 -2.59
CA THR A 365 4.83 -0.74 -3.26
C THR A 365 6.11 -1.46 -2.84
N THR A 366 6.21 -1.93 -1.59
CA THR A 366 7.48 -2.45 -1.05
C THR A 366 7.39 -3.92 -0.63
N GLY A 367 6.18 -4.48 -0.60
CA GLY A 367 5.93 -5.75 0.08
C GLY A 367 6.66 -6.95 -0.50
N ALA A 368 6.72 -7.10 -1.83
CA ALA A 368 7.38 -8.25 -2.45
C ALA A 368 8.90 -8.21 -2.27
N GLY A 369 9.52 -7.02 -2.40
CA GLY A 369 10.96 -6.85 -2.16
C GLY A 369 11.32 -7.05 -0.69
N PHE A 370 10.51 -6.53 0.23
CA PHE A 370 10.69 -6.76 1.66
C PHE A 370 10.55 -8.25 2.00
N ILE A 371 9.54 -8.93 1.50
CA ILE A 371 9.35 -10.38 1.70
C ILE A 371 10.52 -11.19 1.14
N ARG A 372 11.08 -10.80 -0.02
CA ARG A 372 12.27 -11.45 -0.55
C ARG A 372 13.42 -11.41 0.46
N HIS A 373 13.69 -10.27 1.04
CA HIS A 373 14.71 -10.12 2.09
C HIS A 373 14.41 -11.04 3.30
N ILE A 374 13.17 -11.12 3.76
CA ILE A 374 12.76 -11.99 4.87
C ILE A 374 12.96 -13.48 4.53
N LEU A 375 12.60 -13.88 3.32
CA LEU A 375 12.78 -15.28 2.88
C LEU A 375 14.27 -15.66 2.80
N GLU A 376 15.12 -14.76 2.29
CA GLU A 376 16.58 -14.95 2.22
C GLU A 376 17.21 -15.05 3.61
N GLN A 377 16.68 -14.32 4.59
CA GLN A 377 17.23 -14.29 5.96
C GLN A 377 16.77 -15.47 6.83
N TYR A 378 15.53 -15.92 6.69
CA TYR A 378 14.90 -16.82 7.67
C TYR A 378 14.38 -18.15 7.09
N ILE A 379 14.21 -18.26 5.77
CA ILE A 379 13.54 -19.42 5.16
C ILE A 379 14.51 -20.21 4.27
N PHE A 380 15.25 -19.52 3.40
CA PHE A 380 16.25 -20.13 2.51
C PHE A 380 17.58 -20.32 3.23
#